data_db581d62d357456a88f87738a26ec7b5
#
_entry.id   db581d62d357456a88f87738a26ec7b5
#
_cell.length_a   1.000
_cell.length_b   1.000
_cell.length_c   1.000
_cell.angle_alpha   90.00
_cell.angle_beta   90.00
_cell.angle_gamma   90.00
#
_symmetry.space_group_name_H-M   'P 1'
#
loop_
_entity.id
_entity.type
_entity.pdbx_description
1 polymer ?
#
loop_
_entity_poly.entity_id
_entity_poly.type
_entity_poly.pdbx_seq_one_letter_code
_entity_poly.pdbx_strand_id
1 'polypeptide(L)'
;MPLPSDGIENKYIVRKCLPLGEGVFVCWMLSYLVRLSAMGCCFCSELYKAKFAMPCREGGCVSALSIEPKTAADAKVESYLKRFERRVEAAPPGQCPLATVASYLETGANQTCGKCVPCRDGLPKLSELMRELANCQANNETLETLRALAQMIRDASDCAVGYEAAQVTLDALDTFSEEVEAHLVRHSCTQGMGQSVPCETLCPAHVNVPGYIALVGEGRYADAIKLIRKDNPFPTACALVCEHPCEKRCRRILIDAPLNIRGIKKMAVDQVAADFVSTPGRLPDSGKRIAVVGGGPSGLTCAYFAALMGHSVTVFEANHLLGGMMRYGIPAYRFPRERLDEDIRAVLSVGNIEVKCDVRIDAVAMAKINDEFDAVYVAIGAQLGKTLKLENGDAEGVVSAVDLLQKIGDGDYPDFSGKKVVVVGGGNVAMDCARTSVRAGASEVTVAYRRRQSDMTALVEEVEAAVAEGVEMAVLEAPARVEVDESGHCTALSRNRR
;
A
#
# COMPACT_ATOMS: atom_id res chain seq x y z
N MET A 1 -30.96 5.28 -28.96
CA MET A 1 -30.10 6.47 -29.18
C MET A 1 -29.02 6.41 -28.12
N PRO A 2 -27.76 6.23 -28.45
CA PRO A 2 -26.67 6.24 -27.50
C PRO A 2 -26.24 7.71 -27.22
N LEU A 3 -25.96 8.01 -25.97
CA LEU A 3 -25.36 9.27 -25.51
C LEU A 3 -23.89 9.33 -25.92
N PRO A 4 -23.35 10.50 -26.25
CA PRO A 4 -21.99 10.65 -26.73
C PRO A 4 -20.99 10.50 -25.56
N SER A 5 -19.97 9.69 -25.80
CA SER A 5 -18.79 9.55 -24.98
C SER A 5 -17.84 10.71 -25.26
N ASP A 6 -17.95 11.81 -24.53
CA ASP A 6 -16.92 12.84 -24.58
C ASP A 6 -15.83 12.48 -23.56
N GLY A 7 -14.72 11.98 -24.11
CA GLY A 7 -13.53 11.65 -23.39
C GLY A 7 -12.88 12.89 -22.78
N ILE A 8 -12.81 12.93 -21.47
CA ILE A 8 -11.87 13.80 -20.77
C ILE A 8 -10.49 13.18 -20.96
N GLU A 9 -9.78 13.70 -21.95
CA GLU A 9 -8.42 13.30 -22.25
C GLU A 9 -7.51 13.57 -21.04
N ASN A 10 -6.95 12.51 -20.49
CA ASN A 10 -5.88 12.48 -19.49
C ASN A 10 -4.54 13.14 -19.96
N LYS A 11 -4.62 14.13 -20.84
CA LYS A 11 -3.42 14.81 -21.40
C LYS A 11 -2.75 15.79 -20.45
N TYR A 12 -3.38 16.13 -19.32
CA TYR A 12 -2.89 17.21 -18.47
C TYR A 12 -1.88 16.80 -17.39
N ILE A 13 -1.81 15.52 -17.02
CA ILE A 13 -0.90 15.04 -15.95
C ILE A 13 0.52 14.82 -16.48
N VAL A 14 0.71 14.58 -17.78
CA VAL A 14 2.00 14.17 -18.36
C VAL A 14 2.79 15.33 -19.01
N ARG A 15 2.18 16.47 -19.30
CA ARG A 15 2.84 17.53 -20.09
C ARG A 15 3.70 18.54 -19.31
N LYS A 16 3.69 18.54 -17.98
CA LYS A 16 4.56 19.41 -17.16
C LYS A 16 5.38 18.67 -16.11
N CYS A 17 5.80 17.45 -16.38
CA CYS A 17 6.88 16.85 -15.59
C CYS A 17 8.19 17.57 -15.98
N LEU A 18 8.72 18.35 -15.06
CA LEU A 18 10.05 18.94 -15.20
C LEU A 18 11.07 17.81 -15.25
N PRO A 19 12.12 17.92 -16.07
CA PRO A 19 13.27 17.05 -15.98
C PRO A 19 13.97 17.36 -14.65
N LEU A 20 13.58 16.64 -13.61
CA LEU A 20 14.36 16.56 -12.38
C LEU A 20 15.54 15.66 -12.73
N GLY A 21 16.74 16.20 -12.66
CA GLY A 21 17.96 15.43 -12.82
C GLY A 21 17.89 14.20 -11.91
N GLU A 22 18.14 13.03 -12.52
CA GLU A 22 18.15 11.71 -11.91
C GLU A 22 16.81 11.21 -11.30
N GLY A 23 16.08 10.50 -12.14
CA GLY A 23 14.72 9.98 -12.06
C GLY A 23 14.32 9.03 -10.94
N VAL A 24 14.86 9.12 -9.74
CA VAL A 24 14.55 8.19 -8.63
C VAL A 24 13.31 8.62 -7.82
N PHE A 25 13.06 9.92 -7.71
CA PHE A 25 12.04 10.43 -6.76
C PHE A 25 10.59 10.40 -7.28
N VAL A 26 10.37 10.64 -8.58
CA VAL A 26 9.02 10.60 -9.18
C VAL A 26 8.48 9.18 -9.24
N CYS A 27 9.36 8.18 -9.40
CA CYS A 27 8.98 6.77 -9.44
C CYS A 27 8.51 6.24 -8.06
N TRP A 28 8.98 6.81 -6.96
CA TRP A 28 8.63 6.38 -5.61
C TRP A 28 7.23 6.85 -5.17
N MET A 29 6.86 8.08 -5.50
CA MET A 29 5.51 8.59 -5.25
C MET A 29 4.45 7.96 -6.16
N LEU A 30 4.79 7.67 -7.42
CA LEU A 30 3.88 6.98 -8.36
C LEU A 30 3.63 5.53 -7.97
N SER A 31 4.59 4.82 -7.39
CA SER A 31 4.39 3.44 -6.92
C SER A 31 3.42 3.35 -5.73
N TYR A 32 3.29 4.42 -4.94
CA TYR A 32 2.33 4.50 -3.84
C TYR A 32 0.89 4.73 -4.34
N LEU A 33 0.72 5.58 -5.36
CA LEU A 33 -0.59 5.82 -6.00
C LEU A 33 -1.08 4.62 -6.82
N VAL A 34 -0.16 3.90 -7.47
CA VAL A 34 -0.49 2.71 -8.28
C VAL A 34 -0.96 1.53 -7.42
N ARG A 35 -0.48 1.37 -6.18
CA ARG A 35 -0.96 0.31 -5.27
C ARG A 35 -2.35 0.59 -4.66
N LEU A 36 -2.79 1.83 -4.61
CA LEU A 36 -4.16 2.18 -4.20
C LEU A 36 -5.19 2.00 -5.33
N SER A 37 -4.75 1.92 -6.58
CA SER A 37 -5.61 1.74 -7.77
C SER A 37 -5.60 0.34 -8.36
N ALA A 38 -5.09 -0.67 -7.67
CA ALA A 38 -5.05 -2.07 -8.11
C ALA A 38 -6.45 -2.75 -8.24
N MET A 39 -7.48 -1.96 -8.53
CA MET A 39 -8.75 -2.43 -9.05
C MET A 39 -9.00 -1.77 -10.41
N GLY A 40 -8.48 -2.42 -11.45
CA GLY A 40 -9.03 -2.32 -12.79
C GLY A 40 -8.70 -1.05 -13.59
N CYS A 41 -7.44 -0.78 -13.90
CA CYS A 41 -7.12 0.15 -14.97
C CYS A 41 -5.95 -0.36 -15.81
N CYS A 42 -6.20 -0.62 -17.10
CA CYS A 42 -5.22 -1.08 -18.10
C CYS A 42 -4.00 -0.17 -18.32
N PHE A 43 -3.94 0.99 -17.68
CA PHE A 43 -2.88 1.99 -17.91
C PHE A 43 -1.58 1.73 -17.11
N CYS A 44 -1.63 0.89 -16.06
CA CYS A 44 -0.44 0.56 -15.26
C CYS A 44 0.51 -0.44 -15.94
N SER A 45 0.05 -1.15 -16.98
CA SER A 45 0.89 -2.14 -17.68
C SER A 45 1.99 -1.50 -18.54
N GLU A 46 1.79 -0.28 -19.04
CA GLU A 46 2.79 0.35 -19.93
C GLU A 46 3.93 1.03 -19.18
N LEU A 47 3.70 1.58 -17.99
CA LEU A 47 4.76 2.15 -17.16
C LEU A 47 5.65 1.08 -16.48
N TYR A 48 5.07 -0.09 -16.22
CA TYR A 48 5.82 -1.25 -15.72
C TYR A 48 6.67 -1.89 -16.83
N LYS A 49 6.16 -1.90 -18.08
CA LYS A 49 6.91 -2.36 -19.28
C LYS A 49 8.10 -1.48 -19.63
N ALA A 50 8.08 -0.19 -19.27
CA ALA A 50 9.19 0.71 -19.55
C ALA A 50 10.46 0.48 -18.70
N LYS A 51 10.35 -0.25 -17.58
CA LYS A 51 11.49 -0.67 -16.74
C LYS A 51 11.98 -2.10 -17.05
N PHE A 52 11.13 -2.91 -17.71
CA PHE A 52 11.48 -4.24 -18.19
C PHE A 52 11.19 -4.26 -19.69
N ALA A 53 12.07 -3.62 -20.48
CA ALA A 53 11.94 -3.59 -21.92
C ALA A 53 12.16 -5.00 -22.49
N MET A 54 11.10 -5.77 -22.59
CA MET A 54 11.02 -6.79 -23.61
C MET A 54 10.74 -6.09 -24.96
N PRO A 55 11.51 -6.36 -26.01
CA PRO A 55 11.28 -5.73 -27.30
C PRO A 55 9.92 -6.18 -27.85
N CYS A 56 8.96 -5.28 -27.90
CA CYS A 56 7.76 -5.48 -28.70
C CYS A 56 8.18 -5.51 -30.15
N ARG A 57 8.15 -6.68 -30.78
CA ARG A 57 8.14 -6.77 -32.24
C ARG A 57 6.77 -6.29 -32.74
N GLU A 58 6.80 -5.48 -33.80
CA GLU A 58 5.60 -5.01 -34.49
C GLU A 58 4.68 -6.20 -34.82
N GLY A 59 3.47 -6.22 -34.26
CA GLY A 59 2.48 -7.23 -34.61
C GLY A 59 1.68 -7.86 -33.48
N GLY A 60 1.49 -7.18 -32.36
CA GLY A 60 0.56 -7.63 -31.32
C GLY A 60 1.24 -8.06 -30.02
N CYS A 61 0.64 -7.65 -28.91
CA CYS A 61 0.95 -8.20 -27.60
C CYS A 61 0.76 -9.72 -27.67
N VAL A 62 1.85 -10.47 -27.54
CA VAL A 62 1.73 -11.92 -27.28
C VAL A 62 1.11 -12.02 -25.89
N SER A 63 -0.18 -12.28 -25.84
CA SER A 63 -0.83 -12.75 -24.61
C SER A 63 0.01 -13.90 -24.09
N ALA A 64 0.36 -13.87 -22.81
CA ALA A 64 0.99 -15.00 -22.16
C ALA A 64 0.27 -16.27 -22.63
N LEU A 65 1.01 -17.24 -23.15
CA LEU A 65 0.45 -18.51 -23.58
C LEU A 65 -0.35 -19.07 -22.40
N SER A 66 -1.67 -18.96 -22.48
CA SER A 66 -2.53 -19.67 -21.53
C SER A 66 -2.54 -21.11 -21.99
N ILE A 67 -1.69 -21.91 -21.39
CA ILE A 67 -1.74 -23.36 -21.58
C ILE A 67 -3.00 -23.82 -20.82
N GLU A 68 -4.05 -24.16 -21.55
CA GLU A 68 -5.19 -24.83 -20.94
C GLU A 68 -4.72 -26.20 -20.44
N PRO A 69 -4.83 -26.50 -19.14
CA PRO A 69 -4.35 -27.76 -18.61
C PRO A 69 -5.16 -28.91 -19.22
N LYS A 70 -4.49 -29.79 -19.94
CA LYS A 70 -5.10 -30.96 -20.57
C LYS A 70 -5.26 -32.13 -19.61
N THR A 71 -4.51 -32.15 -18.52
CA THR A 71 -4.50 -33.20 -17.49
C THR A 71 -4.43 -32.65 -16.09
N ALA A 72 -4.72 -33.48 -15.06
CA ALA A 72 -4.55 -33.11 -13.67
C ALA A 72 -3.07 -32.80 -13.31
N ALA A 73 -2.13 -33.40 -14.03
CA ALA A 73 -0.69 -33.12 -13.87
C ALA A 73 -0.33 -31.74 -14.41
N ASP A 74 -0.87 -31.34 -15.56
CA ASP A 74 -0.65 -30.03 -16.16
C ASP A 74 -1.20 -28.91 -15.27
N ALA A 75 -2.40 -29.10 -14.70
CA ALA A 75 -3.00 -28.18 -13.74
C ALA A 75 -2.16 -28.01 -12.48
N LYS A 76 -1.50 -29.09 -12.04
CA LYS A 76 -0.60 -29.07 -10.87
C LYS A 76 0.70 -28.32 -11.18
N VAL A 77 1.29 -28.53 -12.36
CA VAL A 77 2.46 -27.80 -12.85
C VAL A 77 2.16 -26.32 -12.97
N GLU A 78 1.05 -25.93 -13.58
CA GLU A 78 0.61 -24.52 -13.69
C GLU A 78 0.42 -23.88 -12.29
N SER A 79 -0.14 -24.62 -11.34
CA SER A 79 -0.26 -24.15 -9.95
C SER A 79 1.10 -23.90 -9.28
N TYR A 80 2.12 -24.69 -9.58
CA TYR A 80 3.48 -24.48 -9.07
C TYR A 80 4.15 -23.28 -9.74
N LEU A 81 4.02 -23.13 -11.07
CA LEU A 81 4.53 -21.99 -11.82
C LEU A 81 3.94 -20.67 -11.30
N LYS A 82 2.62 -20.60 -11.15
CA LYS A 82 1.95 -19.43 -10.57
C LYS A 82 2.36 -19.13 -9.11
N ARG A 83 2.69 -20.15 -8.33
CA ARG A 83 3.23 -19.98 -6.98
C ARG A 83 4.67 -19.45 -7.02
N PHE A 84 5.45 -19.89 -7.97
CA PHE A 84 6.83 -19.42 -8.16
C PHE A 84 6.84 -17.97 -8.66
N GLU A 85 6.07 -17.63 -9.69
CA GLU A 85 5.90 -16.26 -10.17
C GLU A 85 5.51 -15.32 -9.03
N ARG A 86 4.53 -15.69 -8.21
CA ARG A 86 4.14 -14.91 -7.02
C ARG A 86 5.26 -14.80 -5.98
N ARG A 87 6.13 -15.80 -5.85
CA ARG A 87 7.28 -15.74 -4.94
C ARG A 87 8.39 -14.85 -5.49
N VAL A 88 8.64 -14.87 -6.79
CA VAL A 88 9.60 -13.98 -7.45
C VAL A 88 9.10 -12.53 -7.39
N GLU A 89 7.82 -12.29 -7.69
CA GLU A 89 7.18 -10.97 -7.57
C GLU A 89 7.11 -10.48 -6.12
N ALA A 90 6.92 -11.39 -5.17
CA ALA A 90 6.87 -11.12 -3.73
C ALA A 90 8.22 -11.35 -3.03
N ALA A 91 9.31 -11.63 -3.78
CA ALA A 91 10.64 -11.74 -3.17
C ALA A 91 10.95 -10.42 -2.46
N PRO A 92 11.11 -10.45 -1.12
CA PRO A 92 11.42 -9.23 -0.40
C PRO A 92 12.74 -8.67 -0.93
N PRO A 93 12.85 -7.32 -1.05
CA PRO A 93 14.14 -6.70 -1.33
C PRO A 93 15.19 -7.23 -0.36
N GLY A 94 16.32 -7.66 -0.85
CA GLY A 94 17.38 -8.29 -0.04
C GLY A 94 17.45 -9.81 -0.15
N GLN A 95 16.56 -10.47 -0.89
CA GLN A 95 16.73 -11.87 -1.22
C GLN A 95 17.50 -11.98 -2.56
N CYS A 96 18.61 -12.70 -2.55
CA CYS A 96 19.40 -12.94 -3.76
C CYS A 96 18.55 -13.66 -4.82
N PRO A 97 18.35 -13.08 -6.03
CA PRO A 97 17.57 -13.71 -7.07
C PRO A 97 18.18 -15.03 -7.54
N LEU A 98 19.51 -15.15 -7.55
CA LEU A 98 20.21 -16.37 -7.95
C LEU A 98 19.97 -17.50 -6.95
N ALA A 99 19.93 -17.20 -5.64
CA ALA A 99 19.58 -18.17 -4.60
C ALA A 99 18.12 -18.63 -4.73
N THR A 100 17.22 -17.74 -5.16
CA THR A 100 15.82 -18.09 -5.42
C THR A 100 15.70 -19.06 -6.60
N VAL A 101 16.42 -18.82 -7.68
CA VAL A 101 16.48 -19.72 -8.84
C VAL A 101 17.09 -21.07 -8.48
N ALA A 102 18.19 -21.09 -7.67
CA ALA A 102 18.78 -22.33 -7.19
C ALA A 102 17.76 -23.17 -6.39
N SER A 103 17.00 -22.56 -5.49
CA SER A 103 15.91 -23.24 -4.75
C SER A 103 14.81 -23.77 -5.65
N TYR A 104 14.46 -23.02 -6.71
CA TYR A 104 13.49 -23.45 -7.70
C TYR A 104 13.98 -24.69 -8.47
N LEU A 105 15.21 -24.66 -8.95
CA LEU A 105 15.83 -25.77 -9.66
C LEU A 105 15.93 -27.02 -8.79
N GLU A 106 16.27 -26.89 -7.51
CA GLU A 106 16.28 -28.01 -6.57
C GLU A 106 14.89 -28.64 -6.41
N THR A 107 13.86 -27.80 -6.29
CA THR A 107 12.48 -28.26 -6.23
C THR A 107 12.07 -28.97 -7.53
N GLY A 108 12.42 -28.38 -8.68
CA GLY A 108 12.18 -28.97 -10.00
C GLY A 108 12.89 -30.33 -10.18
N ALA A 109 14.17 -30.41 -9.81
CA ALA A 109 14.96 -31.64 -9.86
C ALA A 109 14.35 -32.77 -9.01
N ASN A 110 13.85 -32.43 -7.80
CA ASN A 110 13.19 -33.41 -6.92
C ASN A 110 11.80 -33.85 -7.39
N GLN A 111 11.20 -33.15 -8.34
CA GLN A 111 9.85 -33.41 -8.83
C GLN A 111 9.80 -33.92 -10.27
N THR A 112 10.95 -34.18 -10.89
CA THR A 112 10.98 -34.76 -12.24
C THR A 112 10.33 -36.15 -12.28
N CYS A 113 9.70 -36.48 -13.40
CA CYS A 113 9.19 -37.83 -13.60
C CYS A 113 10.30 -38.85 -13.94
N GLY A 114 11.56 -38.40 -14.15
CA GLY A 114 12.73 -39.22 -14.47
C GLY A 114 12.75 -39.82 -15.89
N LYS A 115 11.76 -39.51 -16.74
CA LYS A 115 11.60 -40.12 -18.06
C LYS A 115 12.68 -39.65 -19.05
N CYS A 116 12.88 -38.37 -19.21
CA CYS A 116 13.84 -37.83 -20.17
C CYS A 116 15.18 -37.48 -19.49
N VAL A 117 16.29 -37.67 -20.20
CA VAL A 117 17.63 -37.39 -19.73
C VAL A 117 17.86 -35.93 -19.32
N PRO A 118 17.37 -34.94 -20.09
CA PRO A 118 17.55 -33.53 -19.70
C PRO A 118 17.00 -33.19 -18.33
N CYS A 119 15.86 -33.75 -17.93
CA CYS A 119 15.30 -33.55 -16.59
C CYS A 119 16.02 -34.41 -15.54
N ARG A 120 16.18 -35.71 -15.83
CA ARG A 120 16.69 -36.69 -14.84
C ARG A 120 18.11 -36.38 -14.42
N ASP A 121 19.00 -36.09 -15.39
CA ASP A 121 20.43 -35.91 -15.17
C ASP A 121 20.84 -34.43 -15.25
N GLY A 122 20.15 -33.65 -16.11
CA GLY A 122 20.47 -32.26 -16.34
C GLY A 122 20.03 -31.30 -15.25
N LEU A 123 18.77 -31.42 -14.74
CA LEU A 123 18.29 -30.50 -13.71
C LEU A 123 19.06 -30.57 -12.37
N PRO A 124 19.44 -31.75 -11.86
CA PRO A 124 20.29 -31.83 -10.68
C PRO A 124 21.63 -31.09 -10.87
N LYS A 125 22.27 -31.28 -12.03
CA LYS A 125 23.54 -30.60 -12.37
C LYS A 125 23.35 -29.09 -12.57
N LEU A 126 22.27 -28.67 -13.20
CA LEU A 126 21.92 -27.26 -13.35
C LEU A 126 21.69 -26.60 -11.98
N SER A 127 21.01 -27.30 -11.08
CA SER A 127 20.78 -26.85 -9.69
C SER A 127 22.08 -26.71 -8.91
N GLU A 128 23.01 -27.65 -9.07
CA GLU A 128 24.34 -27.61 -8.45
C GLU A 128 25.14 -26.39 -8.91
N LEU A 129 25.25 -26.17 -10.24
CA LEU A 129 25.99 -25.06 -10.83
C LEU A 129 25.37 -23.71 -10.42
N MET A 130 24.03 -23.60 -10.40
CA MET A 130 23.35 -22.40 -9.93
C MET A 130 23.61 -22.15 -8.44
N ARG A 131 23.73 -23.18 -7.64
CA ARG A 131 24.08 -23.07 -6.21
C ARG A 131 25.53 -22.62 -6.01
N GLU A 132 26.48 -23.13 -6.82
CA GLU A 132 27.87 -22.64 -6.85
C GLU A 132 27.90 -21.13 -7.17
N LEU A 133 27.13 -20.69 -8.18
CA LEU A 133 27.01 -19.27 -8.52
C LEU A 133 26.40 -18.47 -7.37
N ALA A 134 25.31 -18.91 -6.81
CA ALA A 134 24.64 -18.22 -5.69
C ALA A 134 25.52 -18.15 -4.41
N ASN A 135 26.41 -19.09 -4.22
CA ASN A 135 27.35 -19.13 -3.09
C ASN A 135 28.68 -18.39 -3.37
N CYS A 136 28.81 -17.69 -4.51
CA CYS A 136 30.04 -17.00 -4.94
C CYS A 136 31.25 -17.97 -5.12
N GLN A 137 31.00 -19.20 -5.49
CA GLN A 137 32.01 -20.22 -5.73
C GLN A 137 32.24 -20.50 -7.21
N ALA A 138 31.40 -19.98 -8.07
CA ALA A 138 31.47 -20.11 -9.52
C ALA A 138 32.56 -19.23 -10.13
N ASN A 139 33.04 -19.63 -11.30
CA ASN A 139 33.93 -18.89 -12.18
C ASN A 139 33.26 -18.70 -13.57
N ASN A 140 33.93 -18.06 -14.51
CA ASN A 140 33.39 -17.85 -15.85
C ASN A 140 33.11 -19.17 -16.61
N GLU A 141 33.92 -20.19 -16.43
CA GLU A 141 33.72 -21.52 -17.02
C GLU A 141 32.44 -22.18 -16.45
N THR A 142 32.22 -22.03 -15.13
CA THR A 142 30.97 -22.47 -14.47
C THR A 142 29.77 -21.77 -15.08
N LEU A 143 29.84 -20.46 -15.32
CA LEU A 143 28.74 -19.68 -15.93
C LEU A 143 28.46 -20.12 -17.38
N GLU A 144 29.49 -20.31 -18.19
CA GLU A 144 29.35 -20.80 -19.57
C GLU A 144 28.71 -22.20 -19.59
N THR A 145 29.17 -23.09 -18.72
CA THR A 145 28.62 -24.45 -18.57
C THR A 145 27.17 -24.40 -18.13
N LEU A 146 26.83 -23.54 -17.19
CA LEU A 146 25.47 -23.34 -16.67
C LEU A 146 24.53 -22.88 -17.80
N ARG A 147 24.95 -21.88 -18.60
CA ARG A 147 24.18 -21.41 -19.75
C ARG A 147 23.99 -22.48 -20.82
N ALA A 148 25.05 -23.19 -21.20
CA ALA A 148 25.02 -24.25 -22.20
C ALA A 148 24.10 -25.40 -21.76
N LEU A 149 24.21 -25.79 -20.48
CA LEU A 149 23.37 -26.86 -19.92
C LEU A 149 21.89 -26.44 -19.84
N ALA A 150 21.59 -25.21 -19.42
CA ALA A 150 20.23 -24.69 -19.41
C ALA A 150 19.65 -24.66 -20.84
N GLN A 151 20.42 -24.19 -21.83
CA GLN A 151 20.01 -24.18 -23.23
C GLN A 151 19.69 -25.61 -23.74
N MET A 152 20.57 -26.58 -23.44
CA MET A 152 20.35 -27.97 -23.83
C MET A 152 19.10 -28.57 -23.18
N ILE A 153 18.90 -28.33 -21.89
CA ILE A 153 17.71 -28.83 -21.18
C ILE A 153 16.43 -28.22 -21.76
N ARG A 154 16.44 -26.91 -22.05
CA ARG A 154 15.31 -26.22 -22.67
C ARG A 154 14.93 -26.86 -24.01
N ASP A 155 15.94 -27.09 -24.86
CA ASP A 155 15.71 -27.53 -26.23
C ASP A 155 15.42 -29.04 -26.34
N ALA A 156 15.83 -29.85 -25.34
CA ALA A 156 15.71 -31.29 -25.38
C ALA A 156 14.72 -31.89 -24.36
N SER A 157 14.01 -31.07 -23.59
CA SER A 157 13.02 -31.57 -22.61
C SER A 157 11.70 -31.95 -23.26
N ASP A 158 11.17 -33.12 -22.90
CA ASP A 158 9.89 -33.62 -23.41
C ASP A 158 8.64 -32.91 -22.87
N CYS A 159 8.79 -32.09 -21.80
CA CYS A 159 7.65 -31.48 -21.14
C CYS A 159 8.03 -30.15 -20.48
N ALA A 160 6.99 -29.42 -20.02
CA ALA A 160 7.13 -28.10 -19.41
C ALA A 160 8.06 -28.06 -18.20
N VAL A 161 8.22 -29.15 -17.42
CA VAL A 161 9.03 -29.12 -16.19
C VAL A 161 10.49 -28.78 -16.49
N GLY A 162 11.12 -29.47 -17.45
CA GLY A 162 12.48 -29.19 -17.85
C GLY A 162 12.61 -27.90 -18.64
N TYR A 163 11.67 -27.66 -19.57
CA TYR A 163 11.66 -26.43 -20.37
C TYR A 163 11.60 -25.18 -19.52
N GLU A 164 10.62 -25.10 -18.61
CA GLU A 164 10.41 -23.91 -17.76
C GLU A 164 11.56 -23.71 -16.75
N ALA A 165 12.07 -24.80 -16.16
CA ALA A 165 13.20 -24.71 -15.25
C ALA A 165 14.44 -24.14 -15.94
N ALA A 166 14.72 -24.58 -17.16
CA ALA A 166 15.82 -24.08 -17.97
C ALA A 166 15.59 -22.64 -18.46
N GLN A 167 14.36 -22.31 -18.90
CA GLN A 167 14.01 -20.96 -19.35
C GLN A 167 14.13 -19.95 -18.22
N VAL A 168 13.57 -20.25 -17.02
CA VAL A 168 13.70 -19.38 -15.83
C VAL A 168 15.17 -19.15 -15.47
N THR A 169 16.02 -20.16 -15.64
CA THR A 169 17.46 -20.03 -15.40
C THR A 169 18.09 -19.05 -16.38
N LEU A 170 17.83 -19.18 -17.67
CA LEU A 170 18.37 -18.29 -18.70
C LEU A 170 17.87 -16.86 -18.51
N ASP A 171 16.59 -16.69 -18.28
CA ASP A 171 15.97 -15.37 -18.05
C ASP A 171 16.58 -14.68 -16.80
N ALA A 172 16.83 -15.45 -15.74
CA ALA A 172 17.43 -14.93 -14.52
C ALA A 172 18.89 -14.49 -14.76
N LEU A 173 19.67 -15.27 -15.49
CA LEU A 173 21.06 -14.94 -15.80
C LEU A 173 21.17 -13.66 -16.65
N ASP A 174 20.18 -13.39 -17.51
CA ASP A 174 20.15 -12.22 -18.36
C ASP A 174 19.57 -11.00 -17.62
N THR A 175 18.47 -11.19 -16.88
CA THR A 175 17.81 -10.11 -16.14
C THR A 175 18.64 -9.59 -14.98
N PHE A 176 19.32 -10.49 -14.26
CA PHE A 176 20.14 -10.14 -13.10
C PHE A 176 21.64 -10.18 -13.39
N SER A 177 22.03 -9.75 -14.59
CA SER A 177 23.44 -9.77 -15.04
C SER A 177 24.39 -9.04 -14.08
N GLU A 178 23.99 -7.92 -13.48
CA GLU A 178 24.76 -7.19 -12.47
C GLU A 178 24.99 -8.02 -11.20
N GLU A 179 23.98 -8.79 -10.78
CA GLU A 179 24.10 -9.68 -9.63
C GLU A 179 24.98 -10.89 -9.95
N VAL A 180 24.86 -11.45 -11.15
CA VAL A 180 25.74 -12.52 -11.66
C VAL A 180 27.21 -12.05 -11.63
N GLU A 181 27.48 -10.85 -12.14
CA GLU A 181 28.82 -10.25 -12.12
C GLU A 181 29.34 -10.03 -10.69
N ALA A 182 28.45 -9.56 -9.79
CA ALA A 182 28.82 -9.38 -8.40
C ALA A 182 29.24 -10.68 -7.71
N HIS A 183 28.52 -11.78 -7.95
CA HIS A 183 28.85 -13.09 -7.40
C HIS A 183 30.15 -13.65 -8.00
N LEU A 184 30.38 -13.47 -9.30
CA LEU A 184 31.57 -13.97 -9.99
C LEU A 184 32.84 -13.16 -9.70
N VAL A 185 32.74 -11.82 -9.73
CA VAL A 185 33.92 -10.94 -9.68
C VAL A 185 34.18 -10.42 -8.27
N ARG A 186 33.13 -9.99 -7.59
CA ARG A 186 33.24 -9.42 -6.23
C ARG A 186 33.11 -10.46 -5.12
N HIS A 187 32.75 -11.68 -5.46
CA HIS A 187 32.45 -12.75 -4.49
C HIS A 187 31.51 -12.31 -3.39
N SER A 188 30.54 -11.48 -3.74
CA SER A 188 29.56 -10.91 -2.78
C SER A 188 28.22 -10.66 -3.44
N CYS A 189 27.15 -11.00 -2.75
CA CYS A 189 25.79 -10.69 -3.16
C CYS A 189 25.53 -9.20 -2.97
N THR A 190 25.06 -8.47 -3.99
CA THR A 190 24.72 -7.05 -3.86
C THR A 190 23.49 -6.85 -2.98
N GLN A 191 22.60 -7.83 -2.95
CA GLN A 191 21.37 -7.81 -2.16
C GLN A 191 21.62 -8.10 -0.66
N GLY A 192 22.77 -8.65 -0.31
CA GLY A 192 23.11 -8.96 1.09
C GLY A 192 23.48 -7.76 1.95
N MET A 193 23.84 -6.63 1.34
CA MET A 193 24.25 -5.40 2.03
C MET A 193 23.10 -4.48 2.44
N GLY A 194 21.87 -4.77 2.00
CA GLY A 194 20.68 -4.00 2.29
C GLY A 194 19.48 -4.90 2.55
N GLN A 195 19.64 -5.96 3.36
CA GLN A 195 18.52 -6.86 3.68
C GLN A 195 17.40 -6.06 4.35
N SER A 196 16.39 -5.67 3.55
CA SER A 196 15.16 -5.18 4.13
C SER A 196 14.49 -6.34 4.87
N VAL A 197 14.18 -6.10 6.13
CA VAL A 197 13.45 -7.05 6.94
C VAL A 197 11.95 -7.00 6.62
N PRO A 198 11.18 -8.07 6.86
CA PRO A 198 9.77 -8.11 6.49
C PRO A 198 8.93 -6.93 7.01
N CYS A 199 9.28 -6.39 8.18
CA CYS A 199 8.59 -5.23 8.74
C CYS A 199 8.81 -3.93 7.94
N GLU A 200 9.98 -3.72 7.34
CA GLU A 200 10.22 -2.60 6.41
C GLU A 200 9.53 -2.82 5.06
N THR A 201 9.66 -4.04 4.52
CA THR A 201 9.09 -4.40 3.22
C THR A 201 7.57 -4.28 3.20
N LEU A 202 6.90 -4.68 4.29
CA LEU A 202 5.44 -4.56 4.42
C LEU A 202 4.96 -3.19 4.85
N CYS A 203 5.86 -2.35 5.36
CA CYS A 203 5.52 -0.95 5.65
C CYS A 203 5.30 -0.22 4.32
N PRO A 204 4.11 0.36 4.06
CA PRO A 204 3.89 1.09 2.82
C PRO A 204 4.84 2.28 2.61
N ALA A 205 5.35 2.86 3.70
CA ALA A 205 6.34 3.94 3.68
C ALA A 205 7.79 3.44 3.80
N HIS A 206 8.02 2.12 3.89
CA HIS A 206 9.34 1.51 4.05
C HIS A 206 10.19 2.11 5.19
N VAL A 207 9.54 2.49 6.27
CA VAL A 207 10.21 3.04 7.45
C VAL A 207 11.19 2.02 8.02
N ASN A 208 12.39 2.48 8.36
CA ASN A 208 13.40 1.63 9.01
C ASN A 208 12.94 1.23 10.43
N VAL A 209 12.18 0.12 10.47
CA VAL A 209 11.58 -0.40 11.71
C VAL A 209 12.62 -0.88 12.71
N PRO A 210 13.63 -1.70 12.35
CA PRO A 210 14.66 -2.13 13.29
C PRO A 210 15.44 -0.94 13.88
N GLY A 211 15.74 0.05 13.04
CA GLY A 211 16.52 1.22 13.46
C GLY A 211 15.80 2.03 14.54
N TYR A 212 14.52 2.37 14.35
CA TYR A 212 13.82 3.14 15.38
C TYR A 212 13.51 2.30 16.63
N ILE A 213 13.31 0.99 16.52
CA ILE A 213 13.16 0.11 17.69
C ILE A 213 14.44 0.10 18.53
N ALA A 214 15.61 0.01 17.91
CA ALA A 214 16.89 0.09 18.62
C ALA A 214 17.05 1.43 19.33
N LEU A 215 16.77 2.55 18.66
CA LEU A 215 16.83 3.90 19.26
C LEU A 215 15.86 4.07 20.44
N VAL A 216 14.65 3.52 20.35
CA VAL A 216 13.70 3.51 21.48
C VAL A 216 14.24 2.67 22.63
N GLY A 217 14.86 1.51 22.35
CA GLY A 217 15.50 0.67 23.35
C GLY A 217 16.64 1.37 24.10
N GLU A 218 17.32 2.31 23.46
CA GLU A 218 18.35 3.17 24.04
C GLU A 218 17.80 4.44 24.73
N GLY A 219 16.49 4.65 24.72
CA GLY A 219 15.86 5.88 25.24
C GLY A 219 16.04 7.11 24.33
N ARG A 220 16.50 6.94 23.09
CA ARG A 220 16.76 8.00 22.10
C ARG A 220 15.51 8.30 21.27
N TYR A 221 14.44 8.71 21.94
CA TYR A 221 13.12 8.88 21.34
C TYR A 221 13.08 9.93 20.22
N ALA A 222 13.77 11.07 20.41
CA ALA A 222 13.86 12.11 19.39
C ALA A 222 14.55 11.62 18.11
N ASP A 223 15.61 10.82 18.24
CA ASP A 223 16.33 10.25 17.10
C ASP A 223 15.49 9.17 16.39
N ALA A 224 14.70 8.39 17.14
CA ALA A 224 13.73 7.48 16.57
C ALA A 224 12.69 8.20 15.71
N ILE A 225 12.15 9.33 16.18
CA ILE A 225 11.21 10.17 15.43
C ILE A 225 11.88 10.75 14.18
N LYS A 226 13.13 11.23 14.25
CA LYS A 226 13.89 11.71 13.07
C LYS A 226 14.05 10.61 12.04
N LEU A 227 14.39 9.40 12.49
CA LEU A 227 14.54 8.24 11.59
C LEU A 227 13.22 7.88 10.90
N ILE A 228 12.11 7.89 11.63
CA ILE A 228 10.78 7.65 11.06
C ILE A 228 10.43 8.71 10.03
N ARG A 229 10.70 10.00 10.30
CA ARG A 229 10.39 11.13 9.42
C ARG A 229 11.18 11.15 8.13
N LYS A 230 12.27 10.44 8.05
CA LYS A 230 13.00 10.27 6.78
C LYS A 230 12.08 9.72 5.68
N ASP A 231 11.15 8.84 6.05
CA ASP A 231 10.27 8.14 5.11
C ASP A 231 8.78 8.47 5.32
N ASN A 232 8.41 8.92 6.53
CA ASN A 232 7.03 9.19 6.91
C ASN A 232 6.93 10.43 7.84
N PRO A 233 6.39 11.57 7.37
CA PRO A 233 6.30 12.80 8.15
C PRO A 233 5.26 12.78 9.28
N PHE A 234 4.45 11.70 9.39
CA PHE A 234 3.38 11.55 10.38
C PHE A 234 3.66 10.42 11.39
N PRO A 235 4.73 10.52 12.22
CA PRO A 235 5.05 9.48 13.19
C PRO A 235 3.95 9.28 14.22
N THR A 236 3.29 10.36 14.70
CA THR A 236 2.24 10.31 15.72
C THR A 236 0.96 9.66 15.18
N ALA A 237 0.53 10.05 13.97
CA ALA A 237 -0.62 9.41 13.32
C ALA A 237 -0.39 7.89 13.16
N CYS A 238 0.79 7.51 12.66
CA CYS A 238 1.12 6.09 12.48
C CYS A 238 1.35 5.33 13.80
N ALA A 239 1.64 6.02 14.89
CA ALA A 239 1.72 5.41 16.22
C ALA A 239 0.33 5.07 16.78
N LEU A 240 -0.67 5.90 16.48
CA LEU A 240 -2.02 5.78 17.07
C LEU A 240 -2.99 4.99 16.19
N VAL A 241 -2.96 5.17 14.87
CA VAL A 241 -4.02 4.65 13.98
C VAL A 241 -3.54 3.79 12.80
N CYS A 242 -2.25 3.45 12.73
CA CYS A 242 -1.73 2.56 11.69
C CYS A 242 -2.28 1.13 11.86
N GLU A 243 -2.63 0.50 10.74
CA GLU A 243 -3.05 -0.92 10.70
C GLU A 243 -1.89 -1.93 10.91
N HIS A 244 -0.70 -1.43 11.18
CA HIS A 244 0.55 -2.17 11.52
C HIS A 244 0.79 -3.46 10.73
N PRO A 245 0.78 -3.43 9.38
CA PRO A 245 1.01 -4.61 8.56
C PRO A 245 2.41 -5.24 8.80
N CYS A 246 3.36 -4.44 9.30
CA CYS A 246 4.70 -4.89 9.69
C CYS A 246 4.69 -5.99 10.77
N GLU A 247 3.71 -5.99 11.67
CA GLU A 247 3.57 -7.00 12.73
C GLU A 247 3.11 -8.34 12.18
N LYS A 248 2.25 -8.34 11.13
CA LYS A 248 1.68 -9.57 10.54
C LYS A 248 2.73 -10.53 9.94
N ARG A 249 3.95 -10.06 9.66
CA ARG A 249 5.06 -10.87 9.17
C ARG A 249 6.35 -10.67 9.98
N CYS A 250 6.22 -10.23 11.20
CA CYS A 250 7.35 -10.20 12.11
C CYS A 250 7.95 -11.61 12.25
N ARG A 251 9.26 -11.75 12.04
CA ARG A 251 9.93 -13.06 12.14
C ARG A 251 9.80 -13.69 13.52
N ARG A 252 9.55 -12.88 14.55
CA ARG A 252 9.35 -13.36 15.90
C ARG A 252 8.10 -14.24 16.06
N ILE A 253 7.09 -14.11 15.17
CA ILE A 253 5.93 -15.02 15.12
C ILE A 253 6.34 -16.50 15.02
N LEU A 254 7.52 -16.78 14.44
CA LEU A 254 8.05 -18.16 14.32
C LEU A 254 8.53 -18.74 15.65
N ILE A 255 8.67 -17.92 16.68
CA ILE A 255 9.18 -18.29 18.01
C ILE A 255 8.08 -18.16 19.05
N ASP A 256 7.41 -17.01 19.12
CA ASP A 256 6.37 -16.71 20.13
C ASP A 256 5.27 -15.77 19.56
N ALA A 257 5.45 -14.46 19.61
CA ALA A 257 4.50 -13.46 19.16
C ALA A 257 5.21 -12.32 18.41
N PRO A 258 4.52 -11.58 17.51
CA PRO A 258 5.11 -10.44 16.86
C PRO A 258 5.55 -9.39 17.89
N LEU A 259 6.59 -8.62 17.54
CA LEU A 259 6.91 -7.41 18.30
C LEU A 259 5.75 -6.43 18.19
N ASN A 260 5.40 -5.77 19.28
CA ASN A 260 4.43 -4.66 19.29
C ASN A 260 5.07 -3.39 18.69
N ILE A 261 5.25 -3.41 17.34
CA ILE A 261 5.99 -2.39 16.60
C ILE A 261 5.28 -1.05 16.67
N ARG A 262 3.92 -1.06 16.57
CA ARG A 262 3.11 0.15 16.72
C ARG A 262 3.21 0.71 18.13
N GLY A 263 3.15 -0.12 19.16
CA GLY A 263 3.30 0.28 20.56
C GLY A 263 4.67 0.88 20.86
N ILE A 264 5.75 0.32 20.31
CA ILE A 264 7.11 0.89 20.43
C ILE A 264 7.19 2.28 19.78
N LYS A 265 6.59 2.45 18.59
CA LYS A 265 6.49 3.77 17.94
C LYS A 265 5.69 4.75 18.80
N LYS A 266 4.56 4.30 19.38
CA LYS A 266 3.75 5.09 20.29
C LYS A 266 4.54 5.55 21.50
N MET A 267 5.35 4.68 22.11
CA MET A 267 6.24 5.05 23.20
C MET A 267 7.16 6.22 22.80
N ALA A 268 7.76 6.20 21.62
CA ALA A 268 8.64 7.29 21.17
C ALA A 268 7.90 8.63 21.11
N VAL A 269 6.75 8.67 20.46
CA VAL A 269 5.97 9.92 20.29
C VAL A 269 5.26 10.38 21.57
N ASP A 270 5.05 9.50 22.54
CA ASP A 270 4.51 9.89 23.86
C ASP A 270 5.59 10.50 24.77
N GLN A 271 6.87 10.13 24.58
CA GLN A 271 7.99 10.69 25.33
C GLN A 271 8.46 12.05 24.79
N VAL A 272 8.35 12.25 23.47
CA VAL A 272 8.76 13.49 22.81
C VAL A 272 7.71 13.85 21.75
N ALA A 273 7.07 15.00 21.91
CA ALA A 273 6.11 15.47 20.92
C ALA A 273 6.81 15.71 19.56
N ALA A 274 6.10 15.38 18.49
CA ALA A 274 6.68 15.38 17.15
C ALA A 274 7.21 16.77 16.72
N ASP A 275 6.54 17.86 17.08
CA ASP A 275 6.93 19.23 16.75
C ASP A 275 8.15 19.75 17.53
N PHE A 276 8.54 19.10 18.63
CA PHE A 276 9.80 19.40 19.33
C PHE A 276 11.03 18.75 18.68
N VAL A 277 10.82 17.86 17.72
CA VAL A 277 11.91 17.20 17.02
C VAL A 277 12.22 17.93 15.72
N SER A 278 13.46 18.44 15.60
CA SER A 278 13.90 19.18 14.42
C SER A 278 13.72 18.37 13.13
N THR A 279 13.24 19.05 12.09
CA THR A 279 13.17 18.50 10.73
C THR A 279 14.55 18.52 10.07
N PRO A 280 14.78 17.70 9.02
CA PRO A 280 15.99 17.79 8.20
C PRO A 280 16.17 19.18 7.60
N GLY A 281 17.41 19.57 7.36
CA GLY A 281 17.70 20.81 6.66
C GLY A 281 17.18 20.78 5.23
N ARG A 282 16.62 21.89 4.78
CA ARG A 282 16.11 22.08 3.43
C ARG A 282 17.28 22.31 2.44
N LEU A 283 17.14 21.78 1.22
CA LEU A 283 18.04 22.14 0.12
C LEU A 283 17.88 23.63 -0.27
N PRO A 284 18.88 24.22 -0.96
CA PRO A 284 18.78 25.58 -1.50
C PRO A 284 17.50 25.76 -2.33
N ASP A 285 17.01 27.00 -2.36
CA ASP A 285 15.80 27.33 -3.12
C ASP A 285 15.98 27.01 -4.61
N SER A 286 15.08 26.20 -5.13
CA SER A 286 15.09 25.75 -6.53
C SER A 286 14.46 26.77 -7.50
N GLY A 287 13.82 27.81 -7.00
CA GLY A 287 12.99 28.74 -7.76
C GLY A 287 11.71 28.15 -8.32
N LYS A 288 11.34 26.91 -7.96
CA LYS A 288 10.14 26.23 -8.45
C LYS A 288 9.00 26.34 -7.45
N ARG A 289 7.79 26.54 -7.97
CA ARG A 289 6.55 26.65 -7.19
C ARG A 289 5.65 25.46 -7.45
N ILE A 290 5.22 24.78 -6.40
CA ILE A 290 4.37 23.60 -6.46
C ILE A 290 3.04 23.92 -5.77
N ALA A 291 1.93 23.68 -6.47
CA ALA A 291 0.60 23.72 -5.87
C ALA A 291 0.21 22.32 -5.39
N VAL A 292 -0.32 22.24 -4.17
CA VAL A 292 -0.88 21.01 -3.59
C VAL A 292 -2.37 21.25 -3.33
N VAL A 293 -3.23 20.49 -3.98
CA VAL A 293 -4.70 20.62 -3.81
C VAL A 293 -5.18 19.51 -2.87
N GLY A 294 -5.45 19.90 -1.63
CA GLY A 294 -5.86 19.04 -0.52
C GLY A 294 -4.81 18.97 0.59
N GLY A 295 -5.18 19.40 1.80
CA GLY A 295 -4.35 19.43 3.01
C GLY A 295 -4.47 18.18 3.88
N GLY A 296 -4.82 17.04 3.29
CA GLY A 296 -4.82 15.73 3.95
C GLY A 296 -3.42 15.09 4.04
N PRO A 297 -3.30 13.84 4.54
CA PRO A 297 -2.01 13.18 4.73
C PRO A 297 -1.18 13.09 3.45
N SER A 298 -1.80 12.85 2.30
CA SER A 298 -1.12 12.78 1.00
C SER A 298 -0.54 14.14 0.59
N GLY A 299 -1.35 15.19 0.65
CA GLY A 299 -0.92 16.54 0.27
C GLY A 299 0.16 17.10 1.19
N LEU A 300 0.00 16.94 2.49
CA LEU A 300 0.99 17.39 3.47
C LEU A 300 2.30 16.61 3.38
N THR A 301 2.26 15.30 3.04
CA THR A 301 3.47 14.52 2.76
C THR A 301 4.18 15.05 1.50
N CYS A 302 3.44 15.35 0.44
CA CYS A 302 3.99 15.96 -0.76
C CYS A 302 4.62 17.32 -0.44
N ALA A 303 3.92 18.16 0.30
CA ALA A 303 4.40 19.48 0.69
C ALA A 303 5.71 19.39 1.52
N TYR A 304 5.76 18.46 2.48
CA TYR A 304 6.94 18.20 3.30
C TYR A 304 8.18 17.87 2.47
N PHE A 305 8.10 16.85 1.61
CA PHE A 305 9.24 16.42 0.83
C PHE A 305 9.61 17.43 -0.27
N ALA A 306 8.63 18.07 -0.91
CA ALA A 306 8.89 19.10 -1.89
C ALA A 306 9.60 20.32 -1.29
N ALA A 307 9.18 20.74 -0.09
CA ALA A 307 9.84 21.83 0.64
C ALA A 307 11.27 21.45 1.05
N LEU A 308 11.52 20.21 1.52
CA LEU A 308 12.87 19.70 1.80
C LEU A 308 13.78 19.75 0.57
N MET A 309 13.20 19.53 -0.63
CA MET A 309 13.93 19.64 -1.90
C MET A 309 14.16 21.07 -2.37
N GLY A 310 13.79 22.08 -1.59
CA GLY A 310 13.99 23.50 -1.88
C GLY A 310 12.91 24.12 -2.76
N HIS A 311 11.78 23.46 -2.96
CA HIS A 311 10.66 24.05 -3.70
C HIS A 311 9.78 24.92 -2.79
N SER A 312 9.15 25.95 -3.37
CA SER A 312 8.09 26.73 -2.72
C SER A 312 6.76 26.02 -2.92
N VAL A 313 6.05 25.69 -1.85
CA VAL A 313 4.82 24.92 -1.90
C VAL A 313 3.64 25.75 -1.40
N THR A 314 2.54 25.76 -2.13
CA THR A 314 1.25 26.31 -1.64
C THR A 314 0.24 25.18 -1.55
N VAL A 315 -0.28 24.94 -0.35
CA VAL A 315 -1.33 23.95 -0.06
C VAL A 315 -2.69 24.66 -0.05
N PHE A 316 -3.60 24.20 -0.89
CA PHE A 316 -4.99 24.65 -0.93
C PHE A 316 -5.88 23.60 -0.27
N GLU A 317 -6.57 23.96 0.79
CA GLU A 317 -7.47 23.08 1.54
C GLU A 317 -8.90 23.64 1.52
N ALA A 318 -9.86 22.76 1.21
CA ALA A 318 -11.26 23.16 1.13
C ALA A 318 -11.92 23.39 2.49
N ASN A 319 -11.41 22.71 3.52
CA ASN A 319 -11.87 22.84 4.90
C ASN A 319 -11.07 23.93 5.63
N HIS A 320 -11.55 24.35 6.79
CA HIS A 320 -10.91 25.38 7.60
C HIS A 320 -9.65 24.89 8.35
N LEU A 321 -9.45 23.58 8.48
CA LEU A 321 -8.29 22.99 9.14
C LEU A 321 -7.63 21.90 8.27
N LEU A 322 -6.31 21.80 8.40
CA LEU A 322 -5.52 20.73 7.77
C LEU A 322 -5.75 19.39 8.46
N GLY A 323 -5.41 18.30 7.75
CA GLY A 323 -5.41 16.94 8.28
C GLY A 323 -6.28 15.97 7.47
N GLY A 324 -7.21 16.46 6.64
CA GLY A 324 -8.07 15.62 5.82
C GLY A 324 -8.75 14.52 6.61
N MET A 325 -8.76 13.26 6.12
CA MET A 325 -9.41 12.14 6.81
C MET A 325 -8.82 11.81 8.19
N MET A 326 -7.61 12.23 8.52
CA MET A 326 -7.08 12.09 9.88
C MET A 326 -7.84 12.96 10.88
N ARG A 327 -8.37 14.11 10.44
CA ARG A 327 -9.18 15.03 11.25
C ARG A 327 -10.67 14.77 11.12
N TYR A 328 -11.14 14.61 9.88
CA TYR A 328 -12.56 14.59 9.52
C TYR A 328 -13.14 13.17 9.40
N GLY A 329 -12.31 12.14 9.43
CA GLY A 329 -12.76 10.74 9.32
C GLY A 329 -12.44 9.90 10.55
N ILE A 330 -11.39 10.23 11.30
CA ILE A 330 -10.99 9.46 12.49
C ILE A 330 -11.46 10.22 13.74
N PRO A 331 -12.24 9.59 14.63
CA PRO A 331 -12.73 10.23 15.85
C PRO A 331 -11.60 10.68 16.80
N ALA A 332 -11.83 11.78 17.52
CA ALA A 332 -10.83 12.37 18.41
C ALA A 332 -10.39 11.45 19.57
N TYR A 333 -11.25 10.54 20.00
CA TYR A 333 -10.90 9.57 21.05
C TYR A 333 -9.90 8.50 20.58
N ARG A 334 -9.78 8.26 19.25
CA ARG A 334 -8.75 7.41 18.66
C ARG A 334 -7.50 8.20 18.28
N PHE A 335 -7.70 9.40 17.74
CA PHE A 335 -6.63 10.30 17.36
C PHE A 335 -6.91 11.73 17.85
N PRO A 336 -6.44 12.07 19.06
CA PRO A 336 -6.60 13.41 19.63
C PRO A 336 -6.11 14.50 18.69
N ARG A 337 -6.85 15.59 18.61
CA ARG A 337 -6.58 16.68 17.64
C ARG A 337 -5.24 17.36 17.91
N GLU A 338 -4.88 17.53 19.16
CA GLU A 338 -3.59 18.09 19.58
C GLU A 338 -2.43 17.24 19.05
N ARG A 339 -2.58 15.91 19.10
CA ARG A 339 -1.57 14.97 18.60
C ARG A 339 -1.43 14.99 17.08
N LEU A 340 -2.54 15.21 16.35
CA LEU A 340 -2.51 15.45 14.90
C LEU A 340 -1.81 16.77 14.58
N ASP A 341 -2.11 17.81 15.34
CA ASP A 341 -1.56 19.14 15.14
C ASP A 341 -0.03 19.19 15.41
N GLU A 342 0.51 18.35 16.31
CA GLU A 342 1.94 18.14 16.47
C GLU A 342 2.61 17.68 15.17
N ASP A 343 2.07 16.65 14.51
CA ASP A 343 2.59 16.17 13.23
C ASP A 343 2.48 17.26 12.14
N ILE A 344 1.35 17.98 12.08
CA ILE A 344 1.14 19.06 11.11
C ILE A 344 2.10 20.22 11.34
N ARG A 345 2.28 20.67 12.59
CA ARG A 345 3.27 21.71 12.90
C ARG A 345 4.68 21.29 12.53
N ALA A 346 5.01 20.02 12.76
CA ALA A 346 6.30 19.49 12.36
C ALA A 346 6.49 19.49 10.83
N VAL A 347 5.46 19.14 10.07
CA VAL A 347 5.50 19.23 8.60
C VAL A 347 5.71 20.66 8.15
N LEU A 348 4.98 21.62 8.70
CA LEU A 348 5.05 23.03 8.32
C LEU A 348 6.37 23.69 8.77
N SER A 349 7.04 23.17 9.82
CA SER A 349 8.30 23.70 10.33
C SER A 349 9.48 23.57 9.37
N VAL A 350 9.36 22.77 8.29
CA VAL A 350 10.36 22.73 7.20
C VAL A 350 10.52 24.11 6.55
N GLY A 351 9.46 24.90 6.55
CA GLY A 351 9.42 26.21 5.87
C GLY A 351 9.10 26.07 4.37
N ASN A 352 8.92 27.22 3.70
CA ASN A 352 8.49 27.31 2.28
C ASN A 352 7.18 26.59 1.95
N ILE A 353 6.31 26.41 2.93
CA ILE A 353 4.97 25.86 2.77
C ILE A 353 3.96 26.94 3.16
N GLU A 354 3.28 27.50 2.18
CA GLU A 354 2.13 28.38 2.36
C GLU A 354 0.86 27.54 2.44
N VAL A 355 -0.05 27.86 3.37
CA VAL A 355 -1.32 27.14 3.53
C VAL A 355 -2.47 28.12 3.29
N LYS A 356 -3.43 27.71 2.46
CA LYS A 356 -4.67 28.44 2.16
C LYS A 356 -5.84 27.51 2.46
N CYS A 357 -6.40 27.63 3.66
CA CYS A 357 -7.64 26.95 4.04
C CYS A 357 -8.87 27.71 3.52
N ASP A 358 -10.03 27.05 3.57
CA ASP A 358 -11.32 27.55 3.07
C ASP A 358 -11.32 27.87 1.56
N VAL A 359 -10.43 27.19 0.81
CA VAL A 359 -10.26 27.37 -0.62
C VAL A 359 -10.59 26.08 -1.37
N ARG A 360 -11.81 26.03 -1.90
CA ARG A 360 -12.23 24.92 -2.77
C ARG A 360 -11.78 25.20 -4.20
N ILE A 361 -11.04 24.25 -4.78
CA ILE A 361 -10.54 24.34 -6.15
C ILE A 361 -11.54 23.68 -7.10
N ASP A 362 -12.20 24.49 -7.91
CA ASP A 362 -13.03 24.07 -9.03
C ASP A 362 -12.23 24.02 -10.35
N ALA A 363 -12.91 23.75 -11.47
CA ALA A 363 -12.25 23.68 -12.78
C ALA A 363 -11.61 25.01 -13.22
N VAL A 364 -12.22 26.15 -12.86
CA VAL A 364 -11.70 27.48 -13.22
C VAL A 364 -10.47 27.82 -12.39
N ALA A 365 -10.53 27.56 -11.08
CA ALA A 365 -9.39 27.75 -10.18
C ALA A 365 -8.24 26.81 -10.55
N MET A 366 -8.54 25.56 -10.95
CA MET A 366 -7.52 24.61 -11.39
C MET A 366 -6.79 25.11 -12.65
N ALA A 367 -7.49 25.69 -13.61
CA ALA A 367 -6.85 26.27 -14.80
C ALA A 367 -5.85 27.39 -14.42
N LYS A 368 -6.24 28.29 -13.52
CA LYS A 368 -5.33 29.35 -13.00
C LYS A 368 -4.11 28.77 -12.29
N ILE A 369 -4.32 27.78 -11.42
CA ILE A 369 -3.23 27.12 -10.71
C ILE A 369 -2.24 26.47 -11.69
N ASN A 370 -2.74 25.84 -12.75
CA ASN A 370 -1.88 25.25 -13.78
C ASN A 370 -1.03 26.29 -14.54
N ASP A 371 -1.50 27.52 -14.66
CA ASP A 371 -0.76 28.61 -15.31
C ASP A 371 0.25 29.27 -14.35
N GLU A 372 -0.08 29.31 -13.05
CA GLU A 372 0.72 30.02 -12.05
C GLU A 372 1.83 29.18 -11.44
N PHE A 373 1.70 27.85 -11.38
CA PHE A 373 2.63 26.93 -10.73
C PHE A 373 3.38 26.06 -11.73
N ASP A 374 4.63 25.69 -11.40
CA ASP A 374 5.44 24.79 -12.21
C ASP A 374 4.91 23.36 -12.20
N ALA A 375 4.28 22.93 -11.10
CA ALA A 375 3.65 21.62 -10.97
C ALA A 375 2.43 21.68 -10.02
N VAL A 376 1.47 20.78 -10.24
CA VAL A 376 0.28 20.65 -9.40
C VAL A 376 0.17 19.20 -8.92
N TYR A 377 0.02 19.03 -7.60
CA TYR A 377 -0.24 17.75 -6.97
C TYR A 377 -1.68 17.70 -6.45
N VAL A 378 -2.50 16.80 -6.99
CA VAL A 378 -3.90 16.65 -6.62
C VAL A 378 -4.05 15.58 -5.55
N ALA A 379 -4.50 15.98 -4.35
CA ALA A 379 -4.61 15.15 -3.14
C ALA A 379 -5.98 15.32 -2.45
N ILE A 380 -7.05 15.44 -3.24
CA ILE A 380 -8.41 15.75 -2.77
C ILE A 380 -9.07 14.65 -1.92
N GLY A 381 -8.50 13.45 -1.89
CA GLY A 381 -9.00 12.32 -1.10
C GLY A 381 -10.32 11.75 -1.60
N ALA A 382 -11.05 11.06 -0.71
CA ALA A 382 -12.34 10.43 -0.98
C ALA A 382 -13.40 10.97 0.01
N GLN A 383 -13.95 12.15 -0.28
CA GLN A 383 -14.86 12.88 0.59
C GLN A 383 -16.32 12.46 0.44
N LEU A 384 -16.65 11.67 -0.60
CA LEU A 384 -18.01 11.21 -0.83
C LEU A 384 -18.21 9.80 -0.28
N GLY A 385 -19.18 9.66 0.61
CA GLY A 385 -19.62 8.37 1.13
C GLY A 385 -20.33 7.54 0.06
N LYS A 386 -20.26 6.22 0.18
CA LYS A 386 -21.07 5.31 -0.64
C LYS A 386 -22.48 5.24 -0.05
N THR A 387 -23.49 5.50 -0.88
CA THR A 387 -24.88 5.31 -0.51
C THR A 387 -25.27 3.83 -0.58
N LEU A 388 -26.13 3.40 0.32
CA LEU A 388 -26.75 2.08 0.24
C LEU A 388 -27.83 2.10 -0.85
N LYS A 389 -27.66 1.21 -1.84
CA LYS A 389 -28.67 1.03 -2.89
C LYS A 389 -29.79 0.14 -2.36
N LEU A 390 -30.63 0.70 -1.50
CA LEU A 390 -31.79 0.04 -0.89
C LEU A 390 -33.04 0.86 -1.20
N GLU A 391 -34.20 0.21 -1.10
CA GLU A 391 -35.48 0.91 -1.10
C GLU A 391 -35.51 1.88 0.10
N ASN A 392 -35.85 3.13 -0.14
CA ASN A 392 -35.81 4.27 0.79
C ASN A 392 -34.41 4.51 1.42
N GLY A 393 -33.33 4.14 0.73
CA GLY A 393 -31.97 4.31 1.23
C GLY A 393 -31.51 5.77 1.35
N ASP A 394 -32.30 6.71 0.90
CA ASP A 394 -32.12 8.17 0.98
C ASP A 394 -33.13 8.86 1.93
N ALA A 395 -33.91 8.05 2.68
CA ALA A 395 -34.88 8.57 3.63
C ALA A 395 -34.24 9.43 4.72
N GLU A 396 -35.00 10.37 5.27
CA GLU A 396 -34.54 11.16 6.42
C GLU A 396 -34.21 10.25 7.61
N GLY A 397 -33.04 10.43 8.21
CA GLY A 397 -32.48 9.54 9.24
C GLY A 397 -31.46 8.52 8.70
N VAL A 398 -31.33 8.36 7.36
CA VAL A 398 -30.25 7.60 6.76
C VAL A 398 -29.07 8.53 6.50
N VAL A 399 -27.96 8.29 7.16
CA VAL A 399 -26.80 9.17 7.14
C VAL A 399 -25.57 8.46 6.57
N SER A 400 -24.83 9.13 5.72
CA SER A 400 -23.52 8.65 5.27
C SER A 400 -22.53 8.67 6.44
N ALA A 401 -21.76 7.57 6.61
CA ALA A 401 -20.71 7.49 7.61
C ALA A 401 -19.64 8.59 7.44
N VAL A 402 -19.33 8.95 6.20
CA VAL A 402 -18.34 10.01 5.90
C VAL A 402 -18.88 11.36 6.35
N ASP A 403 -20.14 11.67 6.03
CA ASP A 403 -20.77 12.95 6.39
C ASP A 403 -20.94 13.09 7.90
N LEU A 404 -21.31 11.98 8.58
CA LEU A 404 -21.42 11.94 10.03
C LEU A 404 -20.07 12.24 10.69
N LEU A 405 -19.02 11.51 10.29
CA LEU A 405 -17.69 11.68 10.88
C LEU A 405 -17.06 13.04 10.51
N GLN A 406 -17.36 13.60 9.35
CA GLN A 406 -16.93 14.93 8.96
C GLN A 406 -17.52 16.01 9.90
N LYS A 407 -18.83 15.97 10.14
CA LYS A 407 -19.48 16.87 11.10
C LYS A 407 -18.85 16.79 12.49
N ILE A 408 -18.60 15.57 12.96
CA ILE A 408 -17.94 15.33 14.24
C ILE A 408 -16.50 15.88 14.22
N GLY A 409 -15.79 15.74 13.10
CA GLY A 409 -14.47 16.32 12.89
C GLY A 409 -14.45 17.84 12.97
N ASP A 410 -15.54 18.49 12.55
CA ASP A 410 -15.80 19.93 12.66
C ASP A 410 -16.26 20.36 14.07
N GLY A 411 -16.45 19.42 14.99
CA GLY A 411 -16.97 19.69 16.34
C GLY A 411 -18.49 19.73 16.44
N ASP A 412 -19.21 19.46 15.35
CA ASP A 412 -20.66 19.35 15.33
C ASP A 412 -21.09 17.91 15.66
N TYR A 413 -21.28 17.66 16.96
CA TYR A 413 -21.66 16.35 17.48
C TYR A 413 -23.18 16.18 17.41
N PRO A 414 -23.68 15.11 16.74
CA PRO A 414 -25.10 14.81 16.74
C PRO A 414 -25.57 14.39 18.13
N ASP A 415 -26.81 14.70 18.48
CA ASP A 415 -27.49 14.16 19.64
C ASP A 415 -28.29 12.91 19.24
N PHE A 416 -27.84 11.75 19.72
CA PHE A 416 -28.55 10.48 19.56
C PHE A 416 -29.23 10.01 20.83
N SER A 417 -29.44 10.88 21.81
CA SER A 417 -30.12 10.54 23.07
C SER A 417 -31.45 9.85 22.82
N GLY A 418 -31.60 8.64 23.38
CA GLY A 418 -32.78 7.81 23.23
C GLY A 418 -33.02 7.17 21.87
N LYS A 419 -32.19 7.44 20.89
CA LYS A 419 -32.31 6.85 19.53
C LYS A 419 -31.66 5.48 19.47
N LYS A 420 -32.20 4.62 18.60
CA LYS A 420 -31.57 3.36 18.18
C LYS A 420 -30.83 3.59 16.87
N VAL A 421 -29.58 3.21 16.83
CA VAL A 421 -28.71 3.41 15.67
C VAL A 421 -28.30 2.07 15.07
N VAL A 422 -28.49 1.92 13.75
CA VAL A 422 -28.00 0.75 13.01
C VAL A 422 -26.89 1.20 12.06
N VAL A 423 -25.70 0.65 12.24
CA VAL A 423 -24.55 0.89 11.40
C VAL A 423 -24.38 -0.27 10.42
N VAL A 424 -24.37 0.01 9.12
CA VAL A 424 -24.23 -1.01 8.08
C VAL A 424 -22.78 -1.08 7.60
N GLY A 425 -22.10 -2.17 7.91
CA GLY A 425 -20.73 -2.39 7.48
C GLY A 425 -19.86 -3.14 8.48
N GLY A 426 -18.65 -3.55 8.08
CA GLY A 426 -17.72 -4.32 8.92
C GLY A 426 -16.27 -3.84 8.76
N GLY A 427 -16.06 -2.57 8.40
CA GLY A 427 -14.73 -1.94 8.34
C GLY A 427 -14.48 -1.00 9.53
N ASN A 428 -13.25 -0.48 9.66
CA ASN A 428 -12.89 0.45 10.74
C ASN A 428 -13.83 1.66 10.83
N VAL A 429 -14.28 2.19 9.69
CA VAL A 429 -15.25 3.31 9.64
C VAL A 429 -16.57 2.94 10.30
N ALA A 430 -17.06 1.69 10.13
CA ALA A 430 -18.28 1.25 10.78
C ALA A 430 -18.10 1.15 12.30
N MET A 431 -16.95 0.67 12.78
CA MET A 431 -16.61 0.65 14.20
C MET A 431 -16.53 2.07 14.76
N ASP A 432 -15.90 3.00 14.03
CA ASP A 432 -15.84 4.41 14.43
C ASP A 432 -17.23 5.06 14.53
N CYS A 433 -18.12 4.82 13.55
CA CYS A 433 -19.50 5.31 13.62
C CYS A 433 -20.27 4.69 14.78
N ALA A 434 -20.16 3.38 15.00
CA ALA A 434 -20.86 2.69 16.07
C ALA A 434 -20.43 3.21 17.46
N ARG A 435 -19.14 3.25 17.72
CA ARG A 435 -18.57 3.76 18.98
C ARG A 435 -18.87 5.24 19.20
N THR A 436 -18.88 6.04 18.13
CA THR A 436 -19.27 7.45 18.21
C THR A 436 -20.76 7.60 18.51
N SER A 437 -21.61 6.75 17.94
CA SER A 437 -23.06 6.77 18.24
C SER A 437 -23.36 6.44 19.70
N VAL A 438 -22.63 5.50 20.31
CA VAL A 438 -22.71 5.24 21.76
C VAL A 438 -22.37 6.51 22.55
N ARG A 439 -21.26 7.17 22.19
CA ARG A 439 -20.80 8.42 22.85
C ARG A 439 -21.74 9.60 22.65
N ALA A 440 -22.49 9.60 21.53
CA ALA A 440 -23.52 10.59 21.24
C ALA A 440 -24.86 10.31 21.94
N GLY A 441 -24.90 9.32 22.84
CA GLY A 441 -26.06 9.04 23.69
C GLY A 441 -27.09 8.08 23.11
N ALA A 442 -26.78 7.34 22.04
CA ALA A 442 -27.70 6.34 21.52
C ALA A 442 -28.07 5.28 22.58
N SER A 443 -29.37 4.95 22.67
CA SER A 443 -29.87 3.96 23.61
C SER A 443 -29.52 2.53 23.23
N GLU A 444 -29.33 2.28 21.93
CA GLU A 444 -28.98 0.99 21.37
C GLU A 444 -28.18 1.22 20.07
N VAL A 445 -27.08 0.52 19.91
CA VAL A 445 -26.27 0.59 18.69
C VAL A 445 -26.01 -0.82 18.17
N THR A 446 -26.44 -1.10 16.95
CA THR A 446 -26.27 -2.40 16.30
C THR A 446 -25.43 -2.24 15.03
N VAL A 447 -24.39 -3.06 14.86
CA VAL A 447 -23.65 -3.19 13.60
C VAL A 447 -24.22 -4.34 12.80
N ALA A 448 -24.85 -4.04 11.66
CA ALA A 448 -25.37 -5.03 10.73
C ALA A 448 -24.30 -5.39 9.68
N TYR A 449 -23.88 -6.64 9.66
CA TYR A 449 -22.87 -7.12 8.73
C TYR A 449 -23.27 -8.40 8.00
N ARG A 450 -23.18 -8.36 6.67
CA ARG A 450 -23.67 -9.46 5.79
C ARG A 450 -22.83 -10.75 5.79
N ARG A 451 -21.67 -10.75 6.43
CA ARG A 451 -20.75 -11.90 6.53
C ARG A 451 -20.50 -12.23 7.99
N ARG A 452 -19.63 -13.21 8.24
CA ARG A 452 -19.20 -13.56 9.61
C ARG A 452 -18.32 -12.45 10.21
N GLN A 453 -18.26 -12.39 11.51
CA GLN A 453 -17.37 -11.45 12.21
C GLN A 453 -15.90 -11.63 11.79
N SER A 454 -15.45 -12.87 11.58
CA SER A 454 -14.10 -13.17 11.09
C SER A 454 -13.80 -12.63 9.68
N ASP A 455 -14.84 -12.28 8.91
CA ASP A 455 -14.69 -11.72 7.56
C ASP A 455 -14.71 -10.18 7.57
N MET A 456 -14.78 -9.56 8.74
CA MET A 456 -14.71 -8.11 8.89
C MET A 456 -13.31 -7.62 8.51
N THR A 457 -13.27 -6.48 7.83
CA THR A 457 -12.02 -5.80 7.49
C THR A 457 -11.55 -4.83 8.57
N ALA A 458 -12.38 -4.61 9.58
CA ALA A 458 -11.99 -3.86 10.78
C ALA A 458 -10.89 -4.61 11.54
N LEU A 459 -10.02 -3.87 12.21
CA LEU A 459 -9.06 -4.46 13.14
C LEU A 459 -9.81 -5.17 14.27
N VAL A 460 -9.32 -6.33 14.69
CA VAL A 460 -9.95 -7.13 15.76
C VAL A 460 -10.11 -6.30 17.02
N GLU A 461 -9.10 -5.53 17.38
CA GLU A 461 -9.10 -4.62 18.54
C GLU A 461 -10.19 -3.55 18.46
N GLU A 462 -10.56 -3.07 17.26
CA GLU A 462 -11.64 -2.09 17.09
C GLU A 462 -13.01 -2.73 17.22
N VAL A 463 -13.15 -3.97 16.75
CA VAL A 463 -14.38 -4.75 16.94
C VAL A 463 -14.59 -5.08 18.42
N GLU A 464 -13.55 -5.55 19.11
CA GLU A 464 -13.57 -5.84 20.54
C GLU A 464 -13.88 -4.60 21.36
N ALA A 465 -13.29 -3.45 21.02
CA ALA A 465 -13.57 -2.19 21.68
C ALA A 465 -15.02 -1.73 21.46
N ALA A 466 -15.60 -1.92 20.28
CA ALA A 466 -17.00 -1.61 20.01
C ALA A 466 -17.94 -2.49 20.85
N VAL A 467 -17.67 -3.78 20.92
CA VAL A 467 -18.43 -4.73 21.76
C VAL A 467 -18.32 -4.36 23.25
N ALA A 468 -17.12 -4.03 23.73
CA ALA A 468 -16.89 -3.61 25.11
C ALA A 468 -17.63 -2.31 25.47
N GLU A 469 -17.91 -1.45 24.51
CA GLU A 469 -18.70 -0.23 24.65
C GLU A 469 -20.22 -0.49 24.55
N GLY A 470 -20.66 -1.74 24.38
CA GLY A 470 -22.07 -2.13 24.34
C GLY A 470 -22.68 -2.17 22.93
N VAL A 471 -21.87 -2.15 21.87
CA VAL A 471 -22.37 -2.29 20.49
C VAL A 471 -22.74 -3.75 20.22
N GLU A 472 -23.95 -3.99 19.71
CA GLU A 472 -24.41 -5.30 19.27
C GLU A 472 -23.88 -5.65 17.87
N MET A 473 -23.38 -6.87 17.66
CA MET A 473 -22.89 -7.36 16.38
C MET A 473 -23.90 -8.30 15.71
N ALA A 474 -24.73 -7.78 14.82
CA ALA A 474 -25.68 -8.55 14.01
C ALA A 474 -24.99 -9.03 12.71
N VAL A 475 -24.30 -10.18 12.82
CA VAL A 475 -23.57 -10.78 11.70
C VAL A 475 -24.46 -11.71 10.88
N LEU A 476 -24.07 -11.99 9.61
CA LEU A 476 -24.84 -12.76 8.62
C LEU A 476 -26.20 -12.11 8.33
N GLU A 477 -26.32 -10.82 8.54
CA GLU A 477 -27.51 -10.04 8.26
C GLU A 477 -27.20 -8.97 7.21
N ALA A 478 -27.91 -9.06 6.09
CA ALA A 478 -27.80 -8.09 5.01
C ALA A 478 -28.94 -7.08 5.08
N PRO A 479 -28.70 -5.77 4.94
CA PRO A 479 -29.74 -4.79 4.85
C PRO A 479 -30.61 -5.07 3.61
N ALA A 480 -31.93 -4.97 3.75
CA ALA A 480 -32.90 -5.25 2.69
C ALA A 480 -33.64 -4.00 2.22
N ARG A 481 -34.24 -3.26 3.12
CA ARG A 481 -34.90 -1.96 2.85
C ARG A 481 -34.92 -1.11 4.11
N VAL A 482 -35.06 0.19 3.92
CA VAL A 482 -35.37 1.12 5.01
C VAL A 482 -36.89 1.28 5.09
N GLU A 483 -37.45 1.12 6.30
CA GLU A 483 -38.85 1.37 6.58
C GLU A 483 -39.01 2.82 6.99
N VAL A 484 -40.02 3.48 6.44
CA VAL A 484 -40.29 4.89 6.67
C VAL A 484 -41.73 5.07 7.19
N ASP A 485 -41.93 6.12 7.95
CA ASP A 485 -43.26 6.57 8.36
C ASP A 485 -43.95 7.40 7.24
N GLU A 486 -45.18 7.90 7.54
CA GLU A 486 -45.94 8.71 6.60
C GLU A 486 -45.26 10.04 6.22
N SER A 487 -44.31 10.51 7.02
CA SER A 487 -43.53 11.72 6.79
C SER A 487 -42.21 11.49 6.04
N GLY A 488 -41.87 10.21 5.76
CA GLY A 488 -40.64 9.84 5.07
C GLY A 488 -39.41 9.66 5.98
N HIS A 489 -39.59 9.67 7.30
CA HIS A 489 -38.51 9.40 8.26
C HIS A 489 -38.25 7.92 8.41
N CYS A 490 -36.96 7.55 8.54
CA CYS A 490 -36.53 6.19 8.82
C CYS A 490 -37.02 5.72 10.20
N THR A 491 -37.77 4.62 10.22
CA THR A 491 -38.29 3.99 11.47
C THR A 491 -37.59 2.68 11.79
N ALA A 492 -37.19 1.93 10.77
CA ALA A 492 -36.49 0.66 10.93
C ALA A 492 -35.65 0.29 9.72
N LEU A 493 -34.72 -0.64 9.91
CA LEU A 493 -33.98 -1.31 8.84
C LEU A 493 -34.36 -2.79 8.80
N SER A 494 -35.07 -3.22 7.77
CA SER A 494 -35.32 -4.63 7.49
C SER A 494 -34.02 -5.31 7.08
N ARG A 495 -33.76 -6.50 7.64
CA ARG A 495 -32.55 -7.28 7.43
C ARG A 495 -32.89 -8.71 7.04
N ASN A 496 -32.21 -9.26 6.04
CA ASN A 496 -32.32 -10.65 5.64
C ASN A 496 -31.17 -11.45 6.23
N ARG A 497 -31.46 -12.52 6.96
CA ARG A 497 -30.45 -13.52 7.36
C ARG A 497 -29.95 -14.25 6.11
N ARG A 498 -28.64 -14.46 6.04
CA ARG A 498 -27.94 -15.20 5.00
C ARG A 498 -27.42 -16.53 5.51
#